data_c238917ff3f84df850d40510be237f2e
#
_entry.id   c238917ff3f84df850d40510be237f2e
#
_cell.length_a   1.000
_cell.length_b   1.000
_cell.length_c   1.000
_cell.angle_alpha   90.00
_cell.angle_beta   90.00
_cell.angle_gamma   90.00
#
_symmetry.space_group_name_H-M   'P 1'
#
loop_
_entity.id
_entity.type
_entity.pdbx_description
1 polymer ?
#
loop_
_entity_poly.entity_id
_entity_poly.type
_entity_poly.pdbx_seq_one_letter_code
_entity_poly.pdbx_strand_id
1 'polypeptide(L)'
;MPFQDDLSLNALERYMEDNRFDEVIYIGDLLDFAQISKFNQGSPLEESRNISDDYKIAGRILDRHIKIVKSRNKQAKFTLLEGNHEDRIERWLAKNPQVKGLVEVEVGLKLGERGIKWVRAWSKGELYKIGKAYFTHGLYVNQYHAQKMVNNFGVNIYYGHTHDHQSFSKVLKGKDKTIEGMSLGCICEEQAYMQGRPSNWQQMFAEFHFDKETGYYSVFPVKIFNHSFIGPNGKFYSY
;
A
#
# COMPACT_ATOMS: atom_id res chain seq x y z
N MET A 1 2.99 6.04 7.23
CA MET A 1 3.63 7.31 7.59
C MET A 1 3.58 7.45 9.10
N PRO A 2 4.62 7.70 9.78
CA PRO A 2 5.79 8.51 9.41
C PRO A 2 7.10 7.74 9.11
N PHE A 3 7.07 6.46 8.91
CA PHE A 3 8.26 5.61 8.79
C PHE A 3 8.62 5.30 7.32
N GLN A 4 8.27 6.18 6.41
CA GLN A 4 8.66 6.06 5.01
C GLN A 4 10.17 6.29 4.85
N ASP A 5 10.78 5.57 3.91
CA ASP A 5 12.12 5.87 3.43
C ASP A 5 12.04 7.02 2.41
N ASP A 6 12.41 8.22 2.84
CA ASP A 6 12.28 9.41 2.02
C ASP A 6 13.19 9.38 0.77
N LEU A 7 14.33 8.71 0.83
CA LEU A 7 15.22 8.60 -0.34
C LEU A 7 14.63 7.65 -1.39
N SER A 8 14.13 6.49 -0.97
CA SER A 8 13.42 5.56 -1.85
C SER A 8 12.14 6.17 -2.43
N LEU A 9 11.43 6.95 -1.62
CA LEU A 9 10.25 7.67 -2.07
C LEU A 9 10.59 8.73 -3.12
N ASN A 10 11.70 9.49 -2.94
CA ASN A 10 12.17 10.45 -3.93
C ASN A 10 12.52 9.78 -5.26
N ALA A 11 13.21 8.62 -5.22
CA ALA A 11 13.49 7.86 -6.45
C ALA A 11 12.21 7.41 -7.16
N LEU A 12 11.19 6.95 -6.39
CA LEU A 12 9.89 6.61 -6.94
C LEU A 12 9.18 7.83 -7.53
N GLU A 13 9.20 8.98 -6.86
CA GLU A 13 8.59 10.22 -7.37
C GLU A 13 9.21 10.66 -8.71
N ARG A 14 10.54 10.55 -8.86
CA ARG A 14 11.21 10.79 -10.17
C ARG A 14 10.72 9.84 -11.26
N TYR A 15 10.52 8.56 -10.91
CA TYR A 15 9.93 7.61 -11.83
C TYR A 15 8.50 8.00 -12.22
N MET A 16 7.71 8.46 -11.25
CA MET A 16 6.34 8.93 -11.51
C MET A 16 6.31 10.19 -12.38
N GLU A 17 7.30 11.07 -12.28
CA GLU A 17 7.45 12.27 -13.11
C GLU A 17 7.75 11.92 -14.58
N ASP A 18 8.52 10.86 -14.83
CA ASP A 18 8.92 10.44 -16.17
C ASP A 18 7.82 9.66 -16.92
N ASN A 19 6.89 9.05 -16.20
CA ASN A 19 5.95 8.12 -16.77
C ASN A 19 4.49 8.61 -16.64
N ARG A 20 3.61 8.04 -17.46
CA ARG A 20 2.18 8.34 -17.44
C ARG A 20 1.41 7.19 -16.82
N PHE A 21 0.65 7.47 -15.77
CA PHE A 21 -0.18 6.48 -15.09
C PHE A 21 -1.66 6.82 -15.24
N ASP A 22 -2.51 5.81 -15.39
CA ASP A 22 -3.96 5.94 -15.41
C ASP A 22 -4.55 5.82 -13.99
N GLU A 23 -3.85 5.12 -13.08
CA GLU A 23 -4.25 5.00 -11.70
C GLU A 23 -3.06 4.72 -10.78
N VAL A 24 -3.12 5.23 -9.54
CA VAL A 24 -2.21 4.91 -8.43
C VAL A 24 -3.02 4.27 -7.31
N ILE A 25 -2.55 3.11 -6.83
CA ILE A 25 -3.16 2.38 -5.73
C ILE A 25 -2.20 2.33 -4.55
N TYR A 26 -2.63 2.84 -3.41
CA TYR A 26 -1.97 2.64 -2.13
C TYR A 26 -2.59 1.42 -1.47
N ILE A 27 -1.80 0.40 -1.21
CA ILE A 27 -2.28 -0.94 -0.78
C ILE A 27 -2.46 -1.08 0.74
N GLY A 28 -2.68 0.03 1.44
CA GLY A 28 -2.93 0.08 2.88
C GLY A 28 -1.67 0.34 3.71
N ASP A 29 -1.88 0.55 5.00
CA ASP A 29 -0.85 0.92 5.97
C ASP A 29 -0.06 2.19 5.56
N LEU A 30 -0.78 3.12 4.93
CA LEU A 30 -0.25 4.45 4.64
C LEU A 30 -0.03 5.26 5.92
N LEU A 31 -0.86 5.04 6.93
CA LEU A 31 -0.79 5.64 8.25
C LEU A 31 -0.38 4.57 9.27
N ASP A 32 0.49 4.90 10.22
CA ASP A 32 0.91 3.93 11.23
C ASP A 32 0.07 3.99 12.51
N PHE A 33 -0.23 5.19 13.00
CA PHE A 33 -0.95 5.40 14.25
C PHE A 33 -0.31 4.67 15.45
N ALA A 34 1.01 4.77 15.59
CA ALA A 34 1.79 4.14 16.66
C ALA A 34 1.27 4.53 18.05
N GLN A 35 0.85 5.78 18.21
CA GLN A 35 0.38 6.38 19.47
C GLN A 35 -0.92 5.78 20.02
N ILE A 36 -1.71 5.10 19.19
CA ILE A 36 -2.93 4.38 19.63
C ILE A 36 -2.78 2.86 19.48
N SER A 37 -1.56 2.38 19.22
CA SER A 37 -1.26 0.96 19.11
C SER A 37 -1.26 0.31 20.50
N LYS A 38 -1.95 -0.82 20.63
CA LYS A 38 -1.92 -1.62 21.86
C LYS A 38 -0.51 -2.08 22.24
N PHE A 39 0.36 -2.27 21.24
CA PHE A 39 1.74 -2.72 21.44
C PHE A 39 2.65 -1.62 21.98
N ASN A 40 2.24 -0.35 21.86
CA ASN A 40 3.03 0.80 22.26
C ASN A 40 2.54 1.43 23.58
N GLN A 41 1.49 0.88 24.21
CA GLN A 41 0.97 1.38 25.48
C GLN A 41 2.06 1.39 26.56
N GLY A 42 2.27 2.56 27.18
CA GLY A 42 3.31 2.78 28.18
C GLY A 42 4.74 2.86 27.64
N SER A 43 4.91 2.94 26.33
CA SER A 43 6.22 3.13 25.70
C SER A 43 6.42 4.58 25.25
N PRO A 44 7.68 5.05 25.05
CA PRO A 44 7.94 6.38 24.48
C PRO A 44 7.30 6.62 23.11
N LEU A 45 6.94 5.58 22.37
CA LEU A 45 6.26 5.70 21.07
C LEU A 45 4.79 6.16 21.22
N GLU A 46 4.15 5.92 22.36
CA GLU A 46 2.81 6.41 22.65
C GLU A 46 2.79 7.96 22.76
N GLU A 47 3.83 8.54 23.31
CA GLU A 47 3.94 9.98 23.58
C GLU A 47 4.62 10.77 22.47
N SER A 48 5.30 10.10 21.54
CA SER A 48 6.23 10.73 20.60
C SER A 48 5.57 11.59 19.53
N ARG A 49 4.29 11.39 19.23
CA ARG A 49 3.57 12.07 18.14
C ARG A 49 2.06 12.13 18.42
N ASN A 50 1.39 13.04 17.72
CA ASN A 50 -0.07 13.07 17.72
C ASN A 50 -0.64 12.59 16.37
N ILE A 51 -1.88 12.13 16.37
CA ILE A 51 -2.59 11.62 15.17
C ILE A 51 -2.58 12.66 14.03
N SER A 52 -2.67 13.95 14.37
CA SER A 52 -2.72 15.02 13.35
C SER A 52 -1.40 15.13 12.56
N ASP A 53 -0.26 14.77 13.16
CA ASP A 53 1.02 14.83 12.46
C ASP A 53 1.17 13.68 11.45
N ASP A 54 0.66 12.49 11.77
CA ASP A 54 0.60 11.38 10.81
C ASP A 54 -0.24 11.78 9.59
N TYR A 55 -1.41 12.39 9.81
CA TYR A 55 -2.24 12.90 8.71
C TYR A 55 -1.57 14.00 7.90
N LYS A 56 -0.84 14.93 8.53
CA LYS A 56 -0.11 15.99 7.82
C LYS A 56 1.00 15.43 6.94
N ILE A 57 1.77 14.45 7.44
CA ILE A 57 2.86 13.83 6.69
C ILE A 57 2.29 13.06 5.50
N ALA A 58 1.34 12.16 5.73
CA ALA A 58 0.70 11.39 4.68
C ALA A 58 -0.01 12.29 3.64
N GLY A 59 -0.72 13.31 4.11
CA GLY A 59 -1.41 14.27 3.24
C GLY A 59 -0.46 14.99 2.30
N ARG A 60 0.72 15.43 2.77
CA ARG A 60 1.75 16.07 1.91
C ARG A 60 2.28 15.13 0.83
N ILE A 61 2.48 13.86 1.15
CA ILE A 61 2.93 12.86 0.18
C ILE A 61 1.84 12.60 -0.86
N LEU A 62 0.60 12.42 -0.43
CA LEU A 62 -0.54 12.27 -1.34
C LEU A 62 -0.67 13.47 -2.29
N ASP A 63 -0.55 14.70 -1.77
CA ASP A 63 -0.63 15.92 -2.58
C ASP A 63 0.51 15.99 -3.62
N ARG A 64 1.75 15.60 -3.26
CA ARG A 64 2.88 15.51 -4.20
C ARG A 64 2.60 14.49 -5.30
N HIS A 65 2.22 13.27 -4.94
CA HIS A 65 1.91 12.21 -5.91
C HIS A 65 0.77 12.61 -6.86
N ILE A 66 -0.31 13.19 -6.32
CA ILE A 66 -1.42 13.70 -7.13
C ILE A 66 -0.93 14.77 -8.11
N LYS A 67 -0.12 15.71 -7.66
CA LYS A 67 0.45 16.75 -8.51
C LYS A 67 1.31 16.17 -9.63
N ILE A 68 2.24 15.27 -9.28
CA ILE A 68 3.14 14.62 -10.24
C ILE A 68 2.33 13.86 -11.29
N VAL A 69 1.48 12.94 -10.88
CA VAL A 69 0.75 12.07 -11.82
C VAL A 69 -0.25 12.87 -12.67
N LYS A 70 -0.98 13.82 -12.07
CA LYS A 70 -1.92 14.66 -12.82
C LYS A 70 -1.25 15.65 -13.77
N SER A 71 0.05 15.93 -13.61
CA SER A 71 0.80 16.71 -14.60
C SER A 71 0.90 15.99 -15.95
N ARG A 72 0.94 14.67 -15.94
CA ARG A 72 1.02 13.79 -17.13
C ARG A 72 -0.35 13.26 -17.57
N ASN A 73 -1.26 13.04 -16.62
CA ASN A 73 -2.60 12.52 -16.89
C ASN A 73 -3.63 13.15 -15.94
N LYS A 74 -4.30 14.20 -16.38
CA LYS A 74 -5.33 14.91 -15.59
C LYS A 74 -6.48 13.99 -15.13
N GLN A 75 -6.72 12.89 -15.86
CA GLN A 75 -7.80 11.93 -15.56
C GLN A 75 -7.33 10.77 -14.66
N ALA A 76 -6.07 10.78 -14.21
CA ALA A 76 -5.55 9.74 -13.34
C ALA A 76 -6.37 9.62 -12.05
N LYS A 77 -6.65 8.37 -11.67
CA LYS A 77 -7.39 8.00 -10.47
C LYS A 77 -6.43 7.67 -9.33
N PHE A 78 -6.93 7.83 -8.12
CA PHE A 78 -6.19 7.48 -6.91
C PHE A 78 -7.09 6.64 -6.01
N THR A 79 -6.56 5.51 -5.53
CA THR A 79 -7.28 4.59 -4.66
C THR A 79 -6.42 4.29 -3.43
N LEU A 80 -6.99 4.39 -2.25
CA LEU A 80 -6.38 3.97 -1.00
C LEU A 80 -7.16 2.76 -0.48
N LEU A 81 -6.46 1.65 -0.27
CA LEU A 81 -7.01 0.48 0.41
C LEU A 81 -6.77 0.63 1.91
N GLU A 82 -7.74 0.21 2.70
CA GLU A 82 -7.61 0.16 4.14
C GLU A 82 -6.67 -0.97 4.55
N GLY A 83 -5.62 -0.64 5.32
CA GLY A 83 -4.79 -1.60 6.01
C GLY A 83 -5.24 -1.84 7.45
N ASN A 84 -4.53 -2.71 8.15
CA ASN A 84 -4.81 -2.97 9.56
C ASN A 84 -4.41 -1.79 10.47
N HIS A 85 -3.52 -0.90 10.01
CA HIS A 85 -3.15 0.31 10.74
C HIS A 85 -4.23 1.39 10.59
N GLU A 86 -4.82 1.56 9.42
CA GLU A 86 -5.99 2.44 9.26
C GLU A 86 -7.19 1.93 10.06
N ASP A 87 -7.45 0.62 10.09
CA ASP A 87 -8.51 0.06 10.93
C ASP A 87 -8.28 0.27 12.44
N ARG A 88 -7.03 0.51 12.85
CA ARG A 88 -6.67 0.82 14.23
C ARG A 88 -7.41 2.06 14.75
N ILE A 89 -7.52 3.11 13.94
CA ILE A 89 -8.25 4.33 14.33
C ILE A 89 -9.74 4.06 14.47
N GLU A 90 -10.34 3.25 13.60
CA GLU A 90 -11.76 2.88 13.67
C GLU A 90 -12.07 2.10 14.96
N ARG A 91 -11.21 1.15 15.32
CA ARG A 91 -11.33 0.39 16.58
C ARG A 91 -11.12 1.26 17.81
N TRP A 92 -10.24 2.27 17.72
CA TRP A 92 -10.03 3.23 18.79
C TRP A 92 -11.24 4.15 18.93
N LEU A 93 -11.83 4.63 17.84
CA LEU A 93 -13.05 5.43 17.83
C LEU A 93 -14.26 4.71 18.41
N ALA A 94 -14.37 3.41 18.21
CA ALA A 94 -15.43 2.61 18.84
C ALA A 94 -15.41 2.69 20.37
N LYS A 95 -14.23 2.98 20.97
CA LYS A 95 -14.05 3.18 22.42
C LYS A 95 -14.06 4.64 22.83
N ASN A 96 -13.93 5.57 21.89
CA ASN A 96 -13.85 7.02 22.09
C ASN A 96 -14.84 7.75 21.18
N PRO A 97 -16.16 7.45 21.28
CA PRO A 97 -17.16 7.94 20.33
C PRO A 97 -17.33 9.47 20.34
N GLN A 98 -16.86 10.15 21.38
CA GLN A 98 -16.94 11.61 21.53
C GLN A 98 -16.12 12.39 20.50
N VAL A 99 -15.14 11.75 19.84
CA VAL A 99 -14.31 12.37 18.77
C VAL A 99 -14.64 11.85 17.38
N LYS A 100 -15.75 11.13 17.24
CA LYS A 100 -16.23 10.67 15.94
C LYS A 100 -16.56 11.85 15.03
N GLY A 101 -16.20 11.75 13.75
CA GLY A 101 -16.33 12.81 12.78
C GLY A 101 -15.12 13.77 12.71
N LEU A 102 -14.10 13.55 13.55
CA LEU A 102 -12.92 14.42 13.61
C LEU A 102 -11.61 13.72 13.19
N VAL A 103 -11.51 12.41 13.42
CA VAL A 103 -10.24 11.69 13.31
C VAL A 103 -10.30 10.42 12.46
N GLU A 104 -11.39 10.14 11.78
CA GLU A 104 -11.48 9.06 10.81
C GLU A 104 -10.48 9.29 9.66
N VAL A 105 -10.01 8.21 9.03
CA VAL A 105 -9.05 8.26 7.92
C VAL A 105 -9.54 9.16 6.78
N GLU A 106 -10.82 9.03 6.41
CA GLU A 106 -11.42 9.83 5.33
C GLU A 106 -11.41 11.33 5.65
N VAL A 107 -11.64 11.68 6.91
CA VAL A 107 -11.66 13.07 7.40
C VAL A 107 -10.23 13.60 7.51
N GLY A 108 -9.36 12.88 8.23
CA GLY A 108 -7.98 13.31 8.49
C GLY A 108 -7.14 13.46 7.22
N LEU A 109 -7.30 12.55 6.27
CA LEU A 109 -6.65 12.63 4.95
C LEU A 109 -7.46 13.43 3.93
N LYS A 110 -8.65 13.94 4.27
CA LYS A 110 -9.50 14.68 3.32
C LYS A 110 -9.65 13.96 1.97
N LEU A 111 -9.92 12.65 2.01
CA LEU A 111 -9.89 11.81 0.82
C LEU A 111 -10.85 12.28 -0.28
N GLY A 112 -12.05 12.74 0.11
CA GLY A 112 -13.03 13.29 -0.82
C GLY A 112 -12.53 14.56 -1.54
N GLU A 113 -11.89 15.50 -0.82
CA GLU A 113 -11.32 16.73 -1.40
C GLU A 113 -10.17 16.41 -2.37
N ARG A 114 -9.38 15.36 -2.10
CA ARG A 114 -8.29 14.87 -2.95
C ARG A 114 -8.76 14.04 -4.14
N GLY A 115 -10.03 13.63 -4.16
CA GLY A 115 -10.57 12.72 -5.16
C GLY A 115 -9.98 11.30 -5.08
N ILE A 116 -9.63 10.87 -3.86
CA ILE A 116 -9.09 9.54 -3.59
C ILE A 116 -10.24 8.61 -3.22
N LYS A 117 -10.36 7.49 -3.94
CA LYS A 117 -11.30 6.43 -3.60
C LYS A 117 -10.81 5.68 -2.36
N TRP A 118 -11.69 5.53 -1.37
CA TRP A 118 -11.46 4.72 -0.18
C TRP A 118 -12.08 3.33 -0.31
N VAL A 119 -11.32 2.27 -0.03
CA VAL A 119 -11.77 0.88 -0.09
C VAL A 119 -11.52 0.21 1.25
N ARG A 120 -12.55 -0.29 1.88
CA ARG A 120 -12.51 -0.93 3.23
C ARG A 120 -11.98 -2.37 3.12
N ALA A 121 -10.73 -2.50 2.66
CA ALA A 121 -10.13 -3.78 2.33
C ALA A 121 -9.86 -4.65 3.56
N TRP A 122 -9.52 -4.05 4.70
CA TRP A 122 -9.25 -4.78 5.93
C TRP A 122 -10.52 -5.06 6.74
N SER A 123 -11.23 -4.03 7.15
CA SER A 123 -12.38 -4.16 8.07
C SER A 123 -13.59 -4.84 7.45
N LYS A 124 -13.79 -4.70 6.13
CA LYS A 124 -14.92 -5.28 5.38
C LYS A 124 -14.52 -6.35 4.37
N GLY A 125 -13.22 -6.60 4.19
CA GLY A 125 -12.74 -7.58 3.21
C GLY A 125 -13.04 -7.20 1.75
N GLU A 126 -13.22 -5.91 1.46
CA GLU A 126 -13.48 -5.44 0.10
C GLU A 126 -12.25 -5.65 -0.78
N LEU A 127 -12.44 -6.19 -1.97
CA LEU A 127 -11.41 -6.34 -2.98
C LEU A 127 -11.54 -5.23 -4.02
N TYR A 128 -10.44 -4.53 -4.28
CA TYR A 128 -10.38 -3.60 -5.39
C TYR A 128 -9.99 -4.32 -6.67
N LYS A 129 -10.75 -4.13 -7.75
CA LYS A 129 -10.55 -4.87 -8.99
C LYS A 129 -10.23 -3.94 -10.15
N ILE A 130 -9.18 -4.27 -10.91
CA ILE A 130 -8.89 -3.70 -12.23
C ILE A 130 -8.68 -4.86 -13.21
N GLY A 131 -9.42 -4.90 -14.29
CA GLY A 131 -9.33 -5.99 -15.24
C GLY A 131 -9.52 -7.36 -14.58
N LYS A 132 -8.49 -8.22 -14.68
CA LYS A 132 -8.46 -9.56 -14.06
C LYS A 132 -7.61 -9.61 -12.77
N ALA A 133 -7.07 -8.49 -12.31
CA ALA A 133 -6.32 -8.37 -11.07
C ALA A 133 -7.21 -7.86 -9.92
N TYR A 134 -6.97 -8.39 -8.73
CA TYR A 134 -7.61 -7.97 -7.49
C TYR A 134 -6.54 -7.47 -6.51
N PHE A 135 -6.86 -6.40 -5.82
CA PHE A 135 -5.98 -5.74 -4.86
C PHE A 135 -6.63 -5.70 -3.49
N THR A 136 -5.86 -5.97 -2.47
CA THR A 136 -6.26 -5.90 -1.06
C THR A 136 -5.05 -5.52 -0.22
N HIS A 137 -5.25 -5.25 1.07
CA HIS A 137 -4.12 -5.01 1.96
C HIS A 137 -3.32 -6.29 2.25
N GLY A 138 -3.99 -7.44 2.35
CA GLY A 138 -3.41 -8.71 2.79
C GLY A 138 -3.98 -9.15 4.14
N LEU A 139 -4.01 -10.47 4.38
CA LEU A 139 -4.59 -11.04 5.61
C LEU A 139 -3.63 -11.98 6.36
N TYR A 140 -2.71 -12.60 5.66
CA TYR A 140 -1.90 -13.69 6.20
C TYR A 140 -0.44 -13.27 6.33
N VAL A 141 0.18 -13.63 7.45
CA VAL A 141 1.59 -13.36 7.79
C VAL A 141 2.41 -14.62 7.98
N ASN A 142 1.84 -15.79 7.65
CA ASN A 142 2.55 -17.08 7.77
C ASN A 142 3.57 -17.25 6.63
N GLN A 143 4.50 -18.17 6.80
CA GLN A 143 5.62 -18.43 5.87
C GLN A 143 5.21 -18.58 4.39
N TYR A 144 4.04 -19.14 4.10
CA TYR A 144 3.52 -19.35 2.73
C TYR A 144 2.25 -18.51 2.48
N HIS A 145 2.30 -17.23 2.87
CA HIS A 145 1.13 -16.36 2.79
C HIS A 145 0.64 -16.16 1.36
N ALA A 146 1.52 -16.07 0.34
CA ALA A 146 1.10 -15.93 -1.06
C ALA A 146 0.30 -17.16 -1.55
N GLN A 147 0.75 -18.37 -1.20
CA GLN A 147 0.00 -19.59 -1.48
C GLN A 147 -1.36 -19.59 -0.79
N LYS A 148 -1.39 -19.17 0.48
CA LYS A 148 -2.63 -19.09 1.26
C LYS A 148 -3.61 -18.06 0.69
N MET A 149 -3.12 -16.90 0.27
CA MET A 149 -3.92 -15.88 -0.43
C MET A 149 -4.56 -16.46 -1.70
N VAL A 150 -3.75 -17.07 -2.59
CA VAL A 150 -4.26 -17.65 -3.84
C VAL A 150 -5.28 -18.77 -3.58
N ASN A 151 -5.00 -19.66 -2.61
CA ASN A 151 -5.89 -20.78 -2.33
C ASN A 151 -7.25 -20.35 -1.76
N ASN A 152 -7.26 -19.30 -0.93
CA ASN A 152 -8.48 -18.85 -0.26
C ASN A 152 -9.31 -17.90 -1.12
N PHE A 153 -8.66 -17.03 -1.90
CA PHE A 153 -9.38 -16.08 -2.75
C PHE A 153 -9.72 -16.63 -4.13
N GLY A 154 -8.94 -17.58 -4.65
CA GLY A 154 -9.22 -18.20 -5.97
C GLY A 154 -9.13 -17.27 -7.18
N VAL A 155 -8.43 -16.13 -7.04
CA VAL A 155 -8.28 -15.09 -8.05
C VAL A 155 -6.82 -14.62 -8.12
N ASN A 156 -6.49 -13.81 -9.15
CA ASN A 156 -5.21 -13.10 -9.17
C ASN A 156 -5.24 -12.00 -8.10
N ILE A 157 -4.35 -12.06 -7.10
CA ILE A 157 -4.44 -11.20 -5.92
C ILE A 157 -3.11 -10.57 -5.54
N TYR A 158 -3.09 -9.25 -5.37
CA TYR A 158 -1.92 -8.45 -5.06
C TYR A 158 -2.14 -7.69 -3.75
N TYR A 159 -1.12 -7.67 -2.87
CA TYR A 159 -1.32 -7.19 -1.51
C TYR A 159 -0.01 -6.70 -0.87
N GLY A 160 -0.13 -5.97 0.23
CA GLY A 160 0.96 -5.49 1.10
C GLY A 160 1.08 -6.28 2.40
N HIS A 161 1.00 -5.60 3.55
CA HIS A 161 0.91 -6.10 4.91
C HIS A 161 2.16 -6.83 5.44
N THR A 162 2.73 -7.76 4.68
CA THR A 162 3.89 -8.58 5.11
C THR A 162 5.23 -7.90 4.91
N HIS A 163 5.26 -6.78 4.17
CA HIS A 163 6.43 -6.00 3.83
C HIS A 163 7.52 -6.76 3.05
N ASP A 164 7.28 -8.01 2.67
CA ASP A 164 8.18 -8.84 1.89
C ASP A 164 7.69 -8.99 0.44
N HIS A 165 8.49 -9.68 -0.35
CA HIS A 165 8.11 -10.10 -1.69
C HIS A 165 7.99 -11.62 -1.76
N GLN A 166 6.78 -12.11 -1.91
CA GLN A 166 6.49 -13.51 -2.14
C GLN A 166 5.49 -13.65 -3.26
N SER A 167 5.68 -14.63 -4.14
CA SER A 167 4.74 -14.95 -5.21
C SER A 167 4.40 -16.42 -5.22
N PHE A 168 3.18 -16.74 -5.66
CA PHE A 168 2.72 -18.10 -5.85
C PHE A 168 1.73 -18.15 -7.01
N SER A 169 1.91 -19.12 -7.91
CA SER A 169 1.01 -19.36 -9.03
C SER A 169 0.41 -20.75 -8.96
N LYS A 170 -0.82 -20.89 -9.40
CA LYS A 170 -1.58 -22.15 -9.41
C LYS A 170 -2.35 -22.32 -10.72
N VAL A 171 -2.16 -23.45 -11.36
CA VAL A 171 -2.99 -23.87 -12.50
C VAL A 171 -4.26 -24.53 -11.97
N LEU A 172 -5.41 -24.03 -12.39
CA LEU A 172 -6.71 -24.63 -12.10
C LEU A 172 -7.04 -25.64 -13.20
N LYS A 173 -6.71 -26.92 -12.94
CA LYS A 173 -6.96 -28.01 -13.89
C LYS A 173 -8.46 -28.07 -14.26
N GLY A 174 -8.75 -28.18 -15.54
CA GLY A 174 -10.13 -28.22 -16.08
C GLY A 174 -10.78 -26.85 -16.26
N LYS A 175 -10.10 -25.74 -15.94
CA LYS A 175 -10.56 -24.38 -16.20
C LYS A 175 -9.66 -23.60 -17.16
N ASP A 176 -8.57 -24.21 -17.64
CA ASP A 176 -7.52 -23.59 -18.48
C ASP A 176 -7.12 -22.21 -17.98
N LYS A 177 -7.01 -22.08 -16.66
CA LYS A 177 -6.79 -20.82 -15.96
C LYS A 177 -5.64 -20.95 -14.97
N THR A 178 -4.68 -20.08 -15.09
CA THR A 178 -3.69 -19.84 -14.05
C THR A 178 -4.13 -18.65 -13.18
N ILE A 179 -3.98 -18.77 -11.89
CA ILE A 179 -4.15 -17.68 -10.93
C ILE A 179 -2.84 -17.49 -10.17
N GLU A 180 -2.57 -16.25 -9.79
CA GLU A 180 -1.36 -15.92 -9.05
C GLU A 180 -1.67 -14.96 -7.88
N GLY A 181 -0.77 -14.93 -6.91
CA GLY A 181 -0.80 -13.97 -5.82
C GLY A 181 0.61 -13.50 -5.51
N MET A 182 0.71 -12.21 -5.13
CA MET A 182 2.00 -11.58 -4.89
C MET A 182 1.89 -10.53 -3.79
N SER A 183 2.82 -10.59 -2.82
CA SER A 183 3.05 -9.47 -1.91
C SER A 183 4.00 -8.46 -2.56
N LEU A 184 3.73 -7.19 -2.33
CA LEU A 184 4.37 -6.07 -3.04
C LEU A 184 5.28 -5.24 -2.13
N GLY A 185 5.79 -5.85 -1.03
CA GLY A 185 6.72 -5.19 -0.12
C GLY A 185 6.18 -3.90 0.51
N CYS A 186 7.06 -2.95 0.73
CA CYS A 186 6.75 -1.65 1.33
C CYS A 186 7.71 -0.56 0.81
N ILE A 187 7.51 0.70 1.23
CA ILE A 187 8.49 1.79 1.08
C ILE A 187 8.67 2.43 2.46
N CYS A 188 9.09 1.63 3.42
CA CYS A 188 9.37 2.09 4.77
C CYS A 188 10.77 1.68 5.21
N GLU A 189 11.31 2.44 6.15
CA GLU A 189 12.53 2.09 6.85
C GLU A 189 12.30 0.91 7.80
N GLU A 190 13.39 0.24 8.16
CA GLU A 190 13.35 -0.78 9.20
C GLU A 190 12.94 -0.14 10.53
N GLN A 191 11.98 -0.77 11.20
CA GLN A 191 11.38 -0.19 12.41
C GLN A 191 12.17 -0.56 13.67
N ALA A 192 12.28 0.39 14.60
CA ALA A 192 13.01 0.23 15.86
C ALA A 192 12.55 -1.00 16.69
N TYR A 193 11.27 -1.39 16.59
CA TYR A 193 10.76 -2.57 17.31
C TYR A 193 11.36 -3.90 16.81
N MET A 194 11.96 -3.91 15.62
CA MET A 194 12.63 -5.09 15.08
C MET A 194 13.94 -5.40 15.81
N GLN A 195 14.52 -4.41 16.51
CA GLN A 195 15.71 -4.57 17.34
C GLN A 195 16.90 -5.23 16.60
N GLY A 196 17.06 -4.91 15.31
CA GLY A 196 18.11 -5.50 14.46
C GLY A 196 17.91 -7.00 14.15
N ARG A 197 16.73 -7.56 14.43
CA ARG A 197 16.43 -8.94 14.06
C ARG A 197 16.32 -9.08 12.56
N PRO A 198 16.81 -10.17 11.96
CA PRO A 198 16.64 -10.41 10.53
C PRO A 198 15.17 -10.32 10.14
N SER A 199 14.90 -9.51 9.13
CA SER A 199 13.58 -9.38 8.53
C SER A 199 13.66 -9.73 7.04
N ASN A 200 12.53 -10.06 6.46
CA ASN A 200 12.41 -10.26 5.02
C ASN A 200 11.77 -9.04 4.33
N TRP A 201 11.78 -7.89 4.99
CA TRP A 201 11.23 -6.65 4.44
C TRP A 201 11.98 -6.22 3.19
N GLN A 202 11.25 -5.86 2.17
CA GLN A 202 11.79 -5.45 0.89
C GLN A 202 11.11 -4.17 0.44
N GLN A 203 11.93 -3.17 0.15
CA GLN A 203 11.43 -1.95 -0.46
C GLN A 203 11.12 -2.22 -1.93
N MET A 204 9.87 -1.97 -2.32
CA MET A 204 9.43 -2.18 -3.69
C MET A 204 8.09 -1.52 -3.98
N PHE A 205 7.80 -1.43 -5.26
CA PHE A 205 6.50 -1.13 -5.83
C PHE A 205 6.22 -2.06 -7.02
N ALA A 206 5.03 -2.00 -7.58
CA ALA A 206 4.74 -2.73 -8.81
C ALA A 206 4.01 -1.84 -9.81
N GLU A 207 4.32 -2.03 -11.08
CA GLU A 207 3.57 -1.44 -12.19
C GLU A 207 2.77 -2.51 -12.90
N PHE A 208 1.55 -2.17 -13.32
CA PHE A 208 0.64 -3.04 -14.01
C PHE A 208 0.26 -2.41 -15.36
N HIS A 209 0.35 -3.20 -16.43
CA HIS A 209 -0.12 -2.80 -17.74
C HIS A 209 -1.34 -3.63 -18.12
N PHE A 210 -2.47 -2.97 -18.25
CA PHE A 210 -3.75 -3.63 -18.56
C PHE A 210 -4.15 -3.41 -20.01
N ASP A 211 -4.57 -4.48 -20.66
CA ASP A 211 -5.37 -4.39 -21.87
C ASP A 211 -6.81 -4.03 -21.50
N LYS A 212 -7.33 -2.94 -22.07
CA LYS A 212 -8.63 -2.38 -21.70
C LYS A 212 -9.82 -3.21 -22.18
N GLU A 213 -9.65 -3.98 -23.26
CA GLU A 213 -10.74 -4.77 -23.85
C GLU A 213 -10.89 -6.11 -23.14
N THR A 214 -9.79 -6.81 -22.92
CA THR A 214 -9.79 -8.17 -22.35
C THR A 214 -9.62 -8.18 -20.84
N GLY A 215 -9.06 -7.11 -20.27
CA GLY A 215 -8.67 -7.00 -18.88
C GLY A 215 -7.46 -7.87 -18.51
N TYR A 216 -6.75 -8.46 -19.49
CA TYR A 216 -5.47 -9.10 -19.26
C TYR A 216 -4.42 -8.05 -18.86
N TYR A 217 -3.38 -8.48 -18.18
CA TYR A 217 -2.35 -7.57 -17.69
C TYR A 217 -0.99 -8.26 -17.56
N SER A 218 0.04 -7.44 -17.49
CA SER A 218 1.38 -7.83 -17.04
C SER A 218 1.70 -7.05 -15.77
N VAL A 219 2.39 -7.69 -14.83
CA VAL A 219 2.88 -7.07 -13.61
C VAL A 219 4.41 -7.00 -13.62
N PHE A 220 4.94 -5.86 -13.22
CA PHE A 220 6.36 -5.57 -13.13
C PHE A 220 6.68 -5.20 -11.67
N PRO A 221 7.05 -6.19 -10.81
CA PRO A 221 7.52 -5.91 -9.47
C PRO A 221 8.92 -5.28 -9.54
N VAL A 222 9.07 -4.11 -8.94
CA VAL A 222 10.32 -3.33 -8.95
C VAL A 222 10.84 -3.25 -7.54
N LYS A 223 11.99 -3.88 -7.29
CA LYS A 223 12.71 -3.81 -6.01
C LYS A 223 13.59 -2.57 -5.98
N ILE A 224 13.61 -1.90 -4.84
CA ILE A 224 14.45 -0.74 -4.58
C ILE A 224 15.64 -1.20 -3.74
N PHE A 225 16.85 -0.97 -4.23
CA PHE A 225 18.11 -1.30 -3.55
C PHE A 225 18.91 -0.03 -3.33
N ASN A 226 19.31 0.22 -2.11
CA ASN A 226 20.06 1.43 -1.75
C ASN A 226 19.40 2.69 -2.35
N HIS A 227 18.10 2.84 -2.14
CA HIS A 227 17.29 3.96 -2.63
C HIS A 227 17.31 4.15 -4.16
N SER A 228 17.56 3.08 -4.92
CA SER A 228 17.68 3.13 -6.39
C SER A 228 17.07 1.90 -7.04
N PHE A 229 16.67 2.02 -8.29
CA PHE A 229 16.12 0.91 -9.07
C PHE A 229 16.20 1.19 -10.58
N ILE A 230 16.00 0.13 -11.37
CA ILE A 230 15.72 0.23 -12.81
C ILE A 230 14.22 0.08 -13.00
N GLY A 231 13.57 1.09 -13.55
CA GLY A 231 12.13 1.06 -13.82
C GLY A 231 11.75 0.15 -14.98
N PRO A 232 10.47 -0.22 -15.15
CA PRO A 232 9.97 -0.97 -16.30
C PRO A 232 10.29 -0.34 -17.66
N ASN A 233 10.51 0.96 -17.70
CA ASN A 233 10.96 1.71 -18.88
C ASN A 233 12.47 1.56 -19.18
N GLY A 234 13.20 0.76 -18.41
CA GLY A 234 14.63 0.51 -18.57
C GLY A 234 15.56 1.61 -18.08
N LYS A 235 15.04 2.69 -17.49
CA LYS A 235 15.85 3.78 -16.94
C LYS A 235 16.22 3.51 -15.49
N PHE A 236 17.39 4.01 -15.09
CA PHE A 236 17.85 4.01 -13.70
C PHE A 236 17.30 5.24 -12.95
N TYR A 237 16.80 5.01 -11.76
CA TYR A 237 16.27 6.03 -10.85
C TYR A 237 16.96 5.95 -9.49
N SER A 238 17.33 7.09 -8.95
CA SER A 238 17.92 7.25 -7.63
C SER A 238 17.38 8.52 -6.97
N TYR A 239 17.62 8.68 -5.65
CA TYR A 239 17.26 9.88 -4.89
C TYR A 239 18.01 11.13 -5.31
#